data_071f29942bf81af18dca32fc69001f35
#
_entry.id   071f29942bf81af18dca32fc69001f35
#
_cell.length_a   1.000
_cell.length_b   1.000
_cell.length_c   1.000
_cell.angle_alpha   90.00
_cell.angle_beta   90.00
_cell.angle_gamma   90.00
#
_symmetry.space_group_name_H-M   'P 1'
#
loop_
_entity.id
_entity.type
_entity.pdbx_description
1 polymer ?
#
loop_
_entity_poly.entity_id
_entity_poly.type
_entity_poly.pdbx_seq_one_letter_code
_entity_poly.pdbx_strand_id
1 'polypeptide(L)'
;MAKPLKTIGIDARFYGPIGKGLGRYTQEIVDYLVKNDSEHQYVIFLNSHNFANFPADGRRIRKVLADVPWYSLAEQIALPRLIKQYQIDLMHFPHFNVPIFCPVNFIVTIHDLILTKYPTVRASTLSPVLYQFKNLAYKLVISRAIRQAQKIITVSHFTKSDIVKHFGVKSDKVIVTYEGVATLSAKSDSSNDSKAHLSRLKISKAYLLYVGNAYPHKNLERLLQVTRPLLKRHNLQLVLVGKRDYFYQRLVNLTATWSKTDRQQVVFAGFVSDDTLNLLYRQALAYVFPSLYEGFGLPPLEAMSKLCPVVSSNRSSMPEILGSAALYFDPEDNTDLLKQLELLVTNTTLRQSLIKLGEERVKLYNWTTCAKSTLAVYQSVL
;
A
#
# COMPACT_ATOMS: atom_id res chain seq x y z
N MET A 1 -8.77 -44.24 -3.98
CA MET A 1 -9.56 -43.18 -3.32
C MET A 1 -8.86 -41.86 -3.57
N ALA A 2 -9.55 -40.83 -4.07
CA ALA A 2 -8.96 -39.50 -4.23
C ALA A 2 -8.55 -38.97 -2.85
N LYS A 3 -7.34 -38.40 -2.74
CA LYS A 3 -6.85 -37.78 -1.50
C LYS A 3 -7.84 -36.65 -1.13
N PRO A 4 -8.27 -36.55 0.13
CA PRO A 4 -9.18 -35.47 0.54
C PRO A 4 -8.52 -34.11 0.26
N LEU A 5 -9.32 -33.17 -0.29
CA LEU A 5 -8.83 -31.82 -0.57
C LEU A 5 -8.47 -31.14 0.75
N LYS A 6 -7.32 -30.47 0.75
CA LYS A 6 -6.88 -29.64 1.88
C LYS A 6 -7.72 -28.37 1.98
N THR A 7 -8.02 -27.95 3.20
CA THR A 7 -8.82 -26.76 3.48
C THR A 7 -7.93 -25.60 3.92
N ILE A 8 -7.98 -24.52 3.17
CA ILE A 8 -7.24 -23.27 3.45
C ILE A 8 -8.21 -22.22 3.98
N GLY A 9 -7.94 -21.71 5.17
CA GLY A 9 -8.66 -20.55 5.73
C GLY A 9 -7.93 -19.26 5.33
N ILE A 10 -8.67 -18.23 4.95
CA ILE A 10 -8.09 -16.90 4.66
C ILE A 10 -8.83 -15.84 5.49
N ASP A 11 -8.08 -15.05 6.26
CA ASP A 11 -8.63 -13.86 6.93
C ASP A 11 -8.84 -12.72 5.93
N ALA A 12 -9.98 -12.74 5.28
CA ALA A 12 -10.37 -11.78 4.25
C ALA A 12 -11.23 -10.61 4.80
N ARG A 13 -11.16 -10.32 6.10
CA ARG A 13 -11.91 -9.21 6.70
C ARG A 13 -11.51 -7.86 6.13
N PHE A 14 -10.29 -7.73 5.58
CA PHE A 14 -9.84 -6.53 4.84
C PHE A 14 -10.25 -6.51 3.37
N TYR A 15 -10.80 -7.57 2.82
CA TYR A 15 -11.15 -7.70 1.40
C TYR A 15 -11.94 -6.50 0.87
N GLY A 16 -11.49 -5.93 -0.25
CA GLY A 16 -12.17 -4.83 -0.94
C GLY A 16 -11.65 -3.43 -0.57
N PRO A 17 -12.33 -2.37 -1.04
CA PRO A 17 -11.80 -1.00 -1.03
C PRO A 17 -11.65 -0.39 0.37
N ILE A 18 -12.43 -0.86 1.35
CA ILE A 18 -12.35 -0.36 2.74
C ILE A 18 -10.97 -0.61 3.34
N GLY A 19 -10.34 -1.73 3.02
CA GLY A 19 -8.99 -2.08 3.44
C GLY A 19 -7.86 -1.30 2.74
N LYS A 20 -8.17 -0.40 1.82
CA LYS A 20 -7.19 0.35 1.00
C LYS A 20 -6.20 -0.59 0.30
N GLY A 21 -4.90 -0.32 0.35
CA GLY A 21 -3.86 -1.17 -0.26
C GLY A 21 -3.88 -2.61 0.24
N LEU A 22 -4.02 -2.81 1.56
CA LEU A 22 -4.17 -4.13 2.17
C LEU A 22 -5.45 -4.85 1.69
N GLY A 23 -6.54 -4.10 1.59
CA GLY A 23 -7.81 -4.65 1.08
C GLY A 23 -7.71 -5.07 -0.37
N ARG A 24 -7.04 -4.27 -1.19
CA ARG A 24 -6.77 -4.61 -2.59
C ARG A 24 -5.89 -5.86 -2.70
N TYR A 25 -4.78 -5.93 -1.95
CA TYR A 25 -3.93 -7.12 -1.90
C TYR A 25 -4.76 -8.37 -1.55
N THR A 26 -5.54 -8.29 -0.48
CA THR A 26 -6.39 -9.41 -0.04
C THR A 26 -7.40 -9.81 -1.12
N GLN A 27 -8.02 -8.84 -1.77
CA GLN A 27 -8.99 -9.07 -2.84
C GLN A 27 -8.36 -9.77 -4.04
N GLU A 28 -7.26 -9.24 -4.56
CA GLU A 28 -6.58 -9.78 -5.74
C GLU A 28 -6.09 -11.22 -5.52
N ILE A 29 -5.55 -11.52 -4.32
CA ILE A 29 -5.14 -12.88 -3.96
C ILE A 29 -6.34 -13.82 -3.86
N VAL A 30 -7.38 -13.43 -3.12
CA VAL A 30 -8.55 -14.29 -2.89
C VAL A 30 -9.30 -14.53 -4.18
N ASP A 31 -9.57 -13.49 -4.99
CA ASP A 31 -10.29 -13.62 -6.26
C ASP A 31 -9.56 -14.56 -7.23
N TYR A 32 -8.22 -14.44 -7.27
CA TYR A 32 -7.43 -15.35 -8.10
C TYR A 32 -7.53 -16.80 -7.64
N LEU A 33 -7.33 -17.05 -6.33
CA LEU A 33 -7.35 -18.40 -5.76
C LEU A 33 -8.72 -19.08 -5.93
N VAL A 34 -9.78 -18.36 -5.59
CA VAL A 34 -11.17 -18.84 -5.72
C VAL A 34 -11.49 -19.23 -7.17
N LYS A 35 -10.99 -18.47 -8.14
CA LYS A 35 -11.27 -18.71 -9.56
C LYS A 35 -10.40 -19.80 -10.17
N ASN A 36 -9.13 -19.91 -9.78
CA ASN A 36 -8.12 -20.67 -10.55
C ASN A 36 -7.60 -21.91 -9.81
N ASP A 37 -7.73 -22.00 -8.49
CA ASP A 37 -7.27 -23.18 -7.76
C ASP A 37 -8.41 -24.20 -7.62
N SER A 38 -8.20 -25.41 -8.18
CA SER A 38 -9.13 -26.54 -8.09
C SER A 38 -8.70 -27.62 -7.11
N GLU A 39 -7.51 -27.51 -6.52
CA GLU A 39 -6.89 -28.54 -5.68
C GLU A 39 -7.18 -28.38 -4.19
N HIS A 40 -7.73 -27.21 -3.77
CA HIS A 40 -8.01 -26.92 -2.37
C HIS A 40 -9.46 -26.48 -2.15
N GLN A 41 -9.89 -26.58 -0.89
CA GLN A 41 -11.11 -25.94 -0.38
C GLN A 41 -10.75 -24.67 0.37
N TYR A 42 -11.62 -23.66 0.31
CA TYR A 42 -11.38 -22.36 0.93
C TYR A 42 -12.47 -22.00 1.95
N VAL A 43 -12.04 -21.56 3.13
CA VAL A 43 -12.88 -20.92 4.14
C VAL A 43 -12.46 -19.45 4.23
N ILE A 44 -13.34 -18.57 3.75
CA ILE A 44 -13.05 -17.13 3.64
C ILE A 44 -13.75 -16.39 4.77
N PHE A 45 -12.95 -15.86 5.71
CA PHE A 45 -13.46 -15.08 6.83
C PHE A 45 -13.64 -13.63 6.42
N LEU A 46 -14.87 -13.14 6.47
CA LEU A 46 -15.29 -11.83 5.99
C LEU A 46 -15.98 -11.05 7.12
N ASN A 47 -15.92 -9.74 7.10
CA ASN A 47 -16.72 -8.90 7.97
C ASN A 47 -18.07 -8.55 7.33
N SER A 48 -18.96 -7.89 8.08
CA SER A 48 -20.31 -7.52 7.60
C SER A 48 -20.28 -6.64 6.35
N HIS A 49 -19.24 -5.80 6.18
CA HIS A 49 -19.16 -4.86 5.06
C HIS A 49 -18.90 -5.53 3.71
N ASN A 50 -18.19 -6.65 3.69
CA ASN A 50 -17.80 -7.32 2.45
C ASN A 50 -18.48 -8.70 2.27
N PHE A 51 -19.13 -9.22 3.29
CA PHE A 51 -19.75 -10.54 3.28
C PHE A 51 -20.84 -10.69 2.20
N ALA A 52 -21.71 -9.69 2.05
CA ALA A 52 -22.82 -9.75 1.09
C ALA A 52 -22.31 -9.77 -0.37
N ASN A 53 -21.27 -9.03 -0.65
CA ASN A 53 -20.73 -8.82 -2.01
C ASN A 53 -19.71 -9.88 -2.43
N PHE A 54 -19.27 -10.75 -1.52
CA PHE A 54 -18.31 -11.80 -1.84
C PHE A 54 -19.01 -12.94 -2.57
N PRO A 55 -18.55 -13.34 -3.79
CA PRO A 55 -19.11 -14.48 -4.51
C PRO A 55 -18.77 -15.78 -3.78
N ALA A 56 -19.74 -16.63 -3.53
CA ALA A 56 -19.51 -17.93 -2.93
C ALA A 56 -19.99 -19.05 -3.89
N ASP A 57 -19.10 -19.98 -4.18
CA ASP A 57 -19.45 -21.26 -4.80
C ASP A 57 -19.54 -22.31 -3.68
N GLY A 58 -20.74 -22.76 -3.35
CA GLY A 58 -21.03 -23.60 -2.18
C GLY A 58 -20.34 -24.97 -2.11
N ARG A 59 -19.57 -25.39 -3.11
CA ARG A 59 -18.88 -26.69 -3.12
C ARG A 59 -17.44 -26.61 -2.60
N ARG A 60 -16.68 -25.59 -2.98
CA ARG A 60 -15.26 -25.45 -2.61
C ARG A 60 -14.94 -24.20 -1.81
N ILE A 61 -15.87 -23.24 -1.80
CA ILE A 61 -15.66 -21.95 -1.17
C ILE A 61 -16.76 -21.72 -0.15
N ARG A 62 -16.36 -21.64 1.10
CA ARG A 62 -17.25 -21.34 2.22
C ARG A 62 -16.96 -19.96 2.77
N LYS A 63 -17.90 -19.03 2.65
CA LYS A 63 -17.77 -17.74 3.32
C LYS A 63 -18.29 -17.79 4.76
N VAL A 64 -17.56 -17.16 5.66
CA VAL A 64 -17.83 -17.15 7.10
C VAL A 64 -17.87 -15.71 7.58
N LEU A 65 -18.94 -15.33 8.24
CA LEU A 65 -19.03 -14.01 8.87
C LEU A 65 -18.15 -13.98 10.12
N ALA A 66 -17.14 -13.12 10.10
CA ALA A 66 -16.20 -12.87 11.19
C ALA A 66 -16.22 -11.37 11.55
N ASP A 67 -17.37 -10.90 12.01
CA ASP A 67 -17.58 -9.47 12.32
C ASP A 67 -16.93 -9.11 13.67
N VAL A 68 -15.61 -9.21 13.68
CA VAL A 68 -14.77 -8.95 14.85
C VAL A 68 -13.88 -7.75 14.56
N PRO A 69 -13.91 -6.70 15.41
CA PRO A 69 -13.08 -5.52 15.21
C PRO A 69 -11.59 -5.83 15.16
N TRP A 70 -10.89 -5.26 14.18
CA TRP A 70 -9.43 -5.41 14.05
C TRP A 70 -8.69 -4.79 15.24
N TYR A 71 -7.58 -5.41 15.60
CA TYR A 71 -6.67 -4.94 16.66
C TYR A 71 -7.35 -4.84 18.04
N SER A 72 -8.34 -5.70 18.31
CA SER A 72 -9.09 -5.75 19.56
C SER A 72 -8.80 -7.02 20.37
N LEU A 73 -9.10 -6.96 21.68
CA LEU A 73 -9.06 -8.17 22.51
C LEU A 73 -10.10 -9.20 22.05
N ALA A 74 -11.23 -8.75 21.52
CA ALA A 74 -12.24 -9.63 20.97
C ALA A 74 -11.69 -10.48 19.81
N GLU A 75 -10.81 -9.91 18.98
CA GLU A 75 -10.14 -10.64 17.90
C GLU A 75 -9.31 -11.81 18.45
N GLN A 76 -8.63 -11.62 19.56
CA GLN A 76 -7.78 -12.64 20.18
C GLN A 76 -8.56 -13.84 20.75
N ILE A 77 -9.86 -13.69 20.97
CA ILE A 77 -10.73 -14.72 21.56
C ILE A 77 -11.72 -15.28 20.54
N ALA A 78 -12.42 -14.40 19.81
CA ALA A 78 -13.50 -14.80 18.90
C ALA A 78 -12.96 -15.46 17.63
N LEU A 79 -11.89 -14.90 17.03
CA LEU A 79 -11.35 -15.44 15.78
C LEU A 79 -10.77 -16.87 15.95
N PRO A 80 -9.98 -17.21 16.98
CA PRO A 80 -9.57 -18.60 17.24
C PRO A 80 -10.71 -19.57 17.45
N ARG A 81 -11.77 -19.14 18.16
CA ARG A 81 -12.97 -19.97 18.37
C ARG A 81 -13.66 -20.25 17.04
N LEU A 82 -13.80 -19.22 16.22
CA LEU A 82 -14.40 -19.33 14.89
C LEU A 82 -13.57 -20.24 13.98
N ILE A 83 -12.24 -20.10 13.94
CA ILE A 83 -11.34 -20.95 13.16
C ILE A 83 -11.48 -22.43 13.54
N LYS A 84 -11.61 -22.75 14.83
CA LYS A 84 -11.78 -24.12 15.32
C LYS A 84 -13.06 -24.82 14.83
N GLN A 85 -14.09 -24.05 14.46
CA GLN A 85 -15.37 -24.62 13.97
C GLN A 85 -15.25 -25.19 12.56
N TYR A 86 -14.18 -24.83 11.83
CA TYR A 86 -13.92 -25.28 10.47
C TYR A 86 -12.66 -26.11 10.45
N GLN A 87 -12.67 -27.24 9.81
CA GLN A 87 -11.53 -28.17 9.73
C GLN A 87 -10.44 -27.60 8.77
N ILE A 88 -9.73 -26.57 9.23
CA ILE A 88 -8.73 -25.85 8.46
C ILE A 88 -7.36 -26.51 8.64
N ASP A 89 -6.72 -26.89 7.53
CA ASP A 89 -5.35 -27.44 7.52
C ASP A 89 -4.30 -26.32 7.60
N LEU A 90 -4.56 -25.20 6.93
CA LEU A 90 -3.67 -24.03 6.89
C LEU A 90 -4.46 -22.74 6.91
N MET A 91 -4.09 -21.80 7.79
CA MET A 91 -4.65 -20.45 7.79
C MET A 91 -3.69 -19.46 7.16
N HIS A 92 -4.19 -18.56 6.31
CA HIS A 92 -3.44 -17.40 5.83
C HIS A 92 -4.00 -16.12 6.46
N PHE A 93 -3.11 -15.37 7.09
CA PHE A 93 -3.38 -14.01 7.55
C PHE A 93 -2.67 -13.02 6.63
N PRO A 94 -3.41 -12.29 5.77
CA PRO A 94 -2.82 -11.31 4.84
C PRO A 94 -2.23 -10.07 5.52
N HIS A 95 -2.22 -10.03 6.85
CA HIS A 95 -1.67 -8.96 7.68
C HIS A 95 -1.15 -9.50 9.01
N PHE A 96 -0.31 -8.74 9.73
CA PHE A 96 0.35 -9.16 10.97
C PHE A 96 -0.59 -9.44 12.15
N ASN A 97 -1.85 -9.01 12.10
CA ASN A 97 -2.80 -9.16 13.21
C ASN A 97 -3.31 -10.61 13.35
N VAL A 98 -2.39 -11.49 13.63
CA VAL A 98 -2.65 -12.91 13.92
C VAL A 98 -3.04 -13.07 15.39
N PRO A 99 -4.07 -13.86 15.71
CA PRO A 99 -4.35 -14.22 17.11
C PRO A 99 -3.15 -14.89 17.76
N ILE A 100 -2.79 -14.43 18.98
CA ILE A 100 -1.62 -14.96 19.72
C ILE A 100 -1.70 -16.48 19.89
N PHE A 101 -2.92 -17.02 20.08
CA PHE A 101 -3.19 -18.45 20.20
C PHE A 101 -3.97 -18.94 18.97
N CYS A 102 -3.36 -18.86 17.78
CA CYS A 102 -3.93 -19.45 16.58
C CYS A 102 -4.01 -20.97 16.73
N PRO A 103 -5.19 -21.59 16.54
CA PRO A 103 -5.39 -23.02 16.83
C PRO A 103 -4.88 -23.97 15.73
N VAL A 104 -4.45 -23.45 14.58
CA VAL A 104 -4.01 -24.20 13.39
C VAL A 104 -2.69 -23.66 12.86
N ASN A 105 -2.03 -24.44 12.01
CA ASN A 105 -0.86 -23.96 11.27
C ASN A 105 -1.24 -22.75 10.41
N PHE A 106 -0.33 -21.80 10.30
CA PHE A 106 -0.61 -20.59 9.52
C PHE A 106 0.61 -20.02 8.80
N ILE A 107 0.33 -19.27 7.76
CA ILE A 107 1.24 -18.33 7.12
C ILE A 107 0.74 -16.91 7.36
N VAL A 108 1.65 -15.95 7.29
CA VAL A 108 1.32 -14.54 7.48
C VAL A 108 1.98 -13.68 6.41
N THR A 109 1.26 -12.68 5.88
CA THR A 109 1.88 -11.65 5.04
C THR A 109 2.25 -10.43 5.89
N ILE A 110 3.51 -10.02 5.78
CA ILE A 110 4.07 -8.81 6.39
C ILE A 110 4.41 -7.83 5.27
N HIS A 111 3.60 -6.78 5.12
CA HIS A 111 3.78 -5.78 4.07
C HIS A 111 4.95 -4.84 4.36
N ASP A 112 5.09 -4.43 5.62
CA ASP A 112 6.13 -3.53 6.09
C ASP A 112 6.37 -3.67 7.59
N LEU A 113 7.39 -2.97 8.09
CA LEU A 113 7.70 -2.82 9.50
C LEU A 113 7.65 -1.35 9.94
N ILE A 114 6.81 -0.51 9.31
CA ILE A 114 6.69 0.93 9.60
C ILE A 114 6.44 1.18 11.10
N LEU A 115 5.47 0.47 11.68
CA LEU A 115 5.14 0.61 13.10
C LEU A 115 6.29 0.20 14.04
N THR A 116 7.18 -0.67 13.56
CA THR A 116 8.38 -1.11 14.30
C THR A 116 9.52 -0.10 14.15
N LYS A 117 9.75 0.42 12.93
CA LYS A 117 10.90 1.27 12.58
C LYS A 117 10.66 2.75 12.87
N TYR A 118 9.41 3.20 12.75
CA TYR A 118 8.99 4.59 12.96
C TYR A 118 7.89 4.69 14.02
N PRO A 119 8.12 4.15 15.26
CA PRO A 119 7.15 4.25 16.34
C PRO A 119 7.10 5.70 16.84
N THR A 120 6.10 6.44 16.44
CA THR A 120 5.97 7.84 16.87
C THR A 120 4.54 8.16 17.32
N VAL A 121 4.44 8.84 18.45
CA VAL A 121 3.16 9.38 18.94
C VAL A 121 2.54 10.33 17.90
N ARG A 122 3.37 11.03 17.11
CA ARG A 122 2.91 11.91 16.02
C ARG A 122 2.12 11.16 14.92
N ALA A 123 2.30 9.84 14.79
CA ALA A 123 1.53 8.99 13.89
C ALA A 123 0.22 8.47 14.50
N SER A 124 -0.18 8.99 15.67
CA SER A 124 -1.37 8.53 16.39
C SER A 124 -2.20 9.72 16.90
N THR A 125 -3.51 9.51 16.99
CA THR A 125 -4.43 10.43 17.67
C THR A 125 -4.70 10.04 19.12
N LEU A 126 -4.03 8.99 19.62
CA LEU A 126 -4.19 8.47 20.98
C LEU A 126 -3.36 9.26 21.98
N SER A 127 -3.76 9.22 23.27
CA SER A 127 -2.91 9.71 24.35
C SER A 127 -1.57 8.95 24.39
N PRO A 128 -0.48 9.57 24.85
CA PRO A 128 0.84 8.92 24.90
C PRO A 128 0.84 7.59 25.67
N VAL A 129 0.11 7.51 26.78
CA VAL A 129 0.01 6.28 27.60
C VAL A 129 -0.69 5.17 26.81
N LEU A 130 -1.85 5.46 26.23
CA LEU A 130 -2.59 4.48 25.43
C LEU A 130 -1.80 4.04 24.19
N TYR A 131 -1.05 4.97 23.58
CA TYR A 131 -0.16 4.66 22.49
C TYR A 131 0.93 3.65 22.89
N GLN A 132 1.57 3.81 24.06
CA GLN A 132 2.60 2.88 24.54
C GLN A 132 2.04 1.47 24.77
N PHE A 133 0.85 1.34 25.38
CA PHE A 133 0.19 0.05 25.54
C PHE A 133 -0.12 -0.62 24.21
N LYS A 134 -0.68 0.12 23.25
CA LYS A 134 -0.94 -0.41 21.91
C LYS A 134 0.33 -0.79 21.16
N ASN A 135 1.39 -0.02 21.31
CA ASN A 135 2.69 -0.34 20.71
C ASN A 135 3.31 -1.62 21.29
N LEU A 136 3.18 -1.82 22.62
CA LEU A 136 3.61 -3.07 23.27
C LEU A 136 2.80 -4.27 22.78
N ALA A 137 1.47 -4.14 22.71
CA ALA A 137 0.60 -5.17 22.16
C ALA A 137 0.94 -5.50 20.70
N TYR A 138 1.17 -4.48 19.87
CA TYR A 138 1.64 -4.65 18.49
C TYR A 138 2.94 -5.46 18.43
N LYS A 139 3.96 -5.09 19.22
CA LYS A 139 5.25 -5.77 19.26
C LYS A 139 5.11 -7.25 19.66
N LEU A 140 4.23 -7.54 20.62
CA LEU A 140 3.94 -8.92 21.03
C LEU A 140 3.27 -9.72 19.90
N VAL A 141 2.21 -9.15 19.31
CA VAL A 141 1.44 -9.83 18.24
C VAL A 141 2.32 -10.09 17.02
N ILE A 142 3.02 -9.08 16.49
CA ILE A 142 3.85 -9.26 15.29
C ILE A 142 5.02 -10.19 15.54
N SER A 143 5.69 -10.10 16.71
CA SER A 143 6.80 -10.99 17.06
C SER A 143 6.34 -12.45 17.11
N ARG A 144 5.16 -12.69 17.72
CA ARG A 144 4.61 -14.04 17.80
C ARG A 144 4.14 -14.55 16.44
N ALA A 145 3.47 -13.72 15.65
CA ALA A 145 3.05 -14.06 14.29
C ALA A 145 4.24 -14.49 13.42
N ILE A 146 5.31 -13.70 13.42
CA ILE A 146 6.53 -13.98 12.65
C ILE A 146 7.24 -15.26 13.13
N ARG A 147 7.33 -15.48 14.44
CA ARG A 147 8.03 -16.65 14.99
C ARG A 147 7.25 -17.95 14.79
N GLN A 148 5.93 -17.92 14.90
CA GLN A 148 5.08 -19.12 14.84
C GLN A 148 4.61 -19.48 13.42
N ALA A 149 4.54 -18.52 12.49
CA ALA A 149 4.17 -18.83 11.11
C ALA A 149 5.02 -19.93 10.51
N GLN A 150 4.43 -20.81 9.72
CA GLN A 150 5.15 -21.84 8.93
C GLN A 150 6.02 -21.15 7.85
N LYS A 151 5.46 -20.22 7.12
CA LYS A 151 6.14 -19.33 6.18
C LYS A 151 5.63 -17.91 6.37
N ILE A 152 6.46 -16.95 6.01
CA ILE A 152 6.15 -15.53 6.01
C ILE A 152 6.20 -15.06 4.57
N ILE A 153 5.12 -14.51 4.08
CA ILE A 153 5.07 -13.80 2.80
C ILE A 153 5.43 -12.34 3.05
N THR A 154 6.21 -11.76 2.16
CA THR A 154 6.50 -10.32 2.18
C THR A 154 6.60 -9.77 0.77
N VAL A 155 6.45 -8.46 0.62
CA VAL A 155 6.23 -7.80 -0.66
C VAL A 155 7.50 -7.28 -1.34
N SER A 156 8.67 -7.35 -0.65
CA SER A 156 9.96 -6.94 -1.20
C SER A 156 11.12 -7.65 -0.52
N HIS A 157 12.28 -7.70 -1.17
CA HIS A 157 13.53 -8.18 -0.56
C HIS A 157 14.01 -7.24 0.55
N PHE A 158 13.73 -5.94 0.42
CA PHE A 158 13.97 -4.97 1.48
C PHE A 158 13.22 -5.37 2.77
N THR A 159 11.91 -5.59 2.70
CA THR A 159 11.10 -6.01 3.85
C THR A 159 11.53 -7.38 4.36
N LYS A 160 11.90 -8.33 3.48
CA LYS A 160 12.49 -9.62 3.88
C LYS A 160 13.74 -9.41 4.73
N SER A 161 14.67 -8.58 4.26
CA SER A 161 15.90 -8.26 4.99
C SER A 161 15.62 -7.67 6.37
N ASP A 162 14.65 -6.76 6.46
CA ASP A 162 14.23 -6.14 7.71
C ASP A 162 13.62 -7.16 8.68
N ILE A 163 12.75 -8.06 8.20
CA ILE A 163 12.17 -9.14 9.02
C ILE A 163 13.27 -10.04 9.57
N VAL A 164 14.16 -10.51 8.70
CA VAL A 164 15.27 -11.41 9.10
C VAL A 164 16.16 -10.74 10.14
N LYS A 165 16.59 -9.50 9.89
CA LYS A 165 17.47 -8.75 10.80
C LYS A 165 16.80 -8.42 12.13
N HIS A 166 15.54 -8.02 12.12
CA HIS A 166 14.86 -7.52 13.33
C HIS A 166 14.37 -8.66 14.24
N PHE A 167 13.86 -9.76 13.65
CA PHE A 167 13.27 -10.86 14.42
C PHE A 167 14.15 -12.10 14.53
N GLY A 168 15.30 -12.15 13.84
CA GLY A 168 16.23 -13.27 13.90
C GLY A 168 15.70 -14.56 13.31
N VAL A 169 14.74 -14.49 12.37
CA VAL A 169 14.18 -15.67 11.71
C VAL A 169 15.05 -16.10 10.52
N LYS A 170 15.00 -17.40 10.17
CA LYS A 170 15.74 -17.91 9.02
C LYS A 170 15.24 -17.29 7.72
N SER A 171 16.15 -16.99 6.80
CA SER A 171 15.83 -16.34 5.52
C SER A 171 14.94 -17.20 4.62
N ASP A 172 15.05 -18.52 4.68
CA ASP A 172 14.23 -19.49 3.93
C ASP A 172 12.77 -19.56 4.41
N LYS A 173 12.51 -19.07 5.63
CA LYS A 173 11.15 -18.90 6.16
C LYS A 173 10.41 -17.75 5.52
N VAL A 174 11.11 -16.73 4.96
CA VAL A 174 10.53 -15.50 4.41
C VAL A 174 10.57 -15.54 2.88
N ILE A 175 9.41 -15.58 2.27
CA ILE A 175 9.24 -15.66 0.81
C ILE A 175 8.76 -14.31 0.29
N VAL A 176 9.41 -13.82 -0.76
CA VAL A 176 9.00 -12.56 -1.41
C VAL A 176 7.98 -12.87 -2.50
N THR A 177 6.82 -12.22 -2.43
CA THR A 177 5.81 -12.20 -3.48
C THR A 177 5.49 -10.75 -3.79
N TYR A 178 6.04 -10.22 -4.88
CA TYR A 178 5.79 -8.82 -5.26
C TYR A 178 4.30 -8.58 -5.51
N GLU A 179 3.81 -7.44 -5.03
CA GLU A 179 2.45 -6.99 -5.33
C GLU A 179 2.31 -6.65 -6.82
N GLY A 180 1.07 -6.59 -7.29
CA GLY A 180 0.76 -6.19 -8.65
C GLY A 180 0.27 -4.75 -8.74
N VAL A 181 0.27 -4.22 -9.94
CA VAL A 181 -0.38 -2.95 -10.27
C VAL A 181 -1.44 -3.18 -11.35
N ALA A 182 -2.52 -2.39 -11.33
CA ALA A 182 -3.52 -2.46 -12.38
C ALA A 182 -2.92 -1.98 -13.71
N THR A 183 -3.06 -2.80 -14.73
CA THR A 183 -2.63 -2.47 -16.09
C THR A 183 -3.34 -1.22 -16.62
N LEU A 184 -2.69 -0.55 -17.55
CA LEU A 184 -3.19 0.63 -18.25
C LEU A 184 -4.62 0.40 -18.80
N SER A 185 -5.61 1.07 -18.22
CA SER A 185 -6.91 1.20 -18.86
C SER A 185 -6.84 2.35 -19.85
N ALA A 186 -7.00 2.03 -21.13
CA ALA A 186 -6.86 2.98 -22.26
C ALA A 186 -8.12 3.84 -22.48
N LYS A 187 -8.87 4.22 -21.44
CA LYS A 187 -9.95 5.19 -21.63
C LYS A 187 -9.36 6.59 -21.82
N SER A 188 -9.45 7.08 -23.04
CA SER A 188 -9.14 8.49 -23.37
C SER A 188 -10.32 9.38 -22.97
N ASP A 189 -10.12 10.23 -21.96
CA ASP A 189 -11.06 11.31 -21.68
C ASP A 189 -10.91 12.40 -22.77
N SER A 190 -12.01 13.02 -23.17
CA SER A 190 -11.95 14.17 -24.05
C SER A 190 -11.17 15.32 -23.41
N SER A 191 -10.36 16.05 -24.16
CA SER A 191 -9.46 17.08 -23.60
C SER A 191 -10.20 18.23 -22.91
N ASN A 192 -11.44 18.52 -23.34
CA ASN A 192 -12.27 19.59 -22.75
C ASN A 192 -12.86 19.19 -21.39
N ASP A 193 -13.31 17.94 -21.23
CA ASP A 193 -13.83 17.43 -19.97
C ASP A 193 -12.72 17.35 -18.93
N SER A 194 -11.52 16.99 -19.33
CA SER A 194 -10.32 16.92 -18.46
C SER A 194 -9.99 18.29 -17.85
N LYS A 195 -9.97 19.37 -18.65
CA LYS A 195 -9.70 20.73 -18.16
C LYS A 195 -10.79 21.23 -17.20
N ALA A 196 -12.05 21.01 -17.53
CA ALA A 196 -13.17 21.39 -16.67
C ALA A 196 -13.10 20.65 -15.32
N HIS A 197 -12.72 19.38 -15.33
CA HIS A 197 -12.58 18.57 -14.13
C HIS A 197 -11.42 19.06 -13.22
N LEU A 198 -10.25 19.32 -13.79
CA LEU A 198 -9.11 19.89 -13.07
C LEU A 198 -9.45 21.27 -12.48
N SER A 199 -10.16 22.12 -13.21
CA SER A 199 -10.58 23.44 -12.72
C SER A 199 -11.50 23.35 -11.49
N ARG A 200 -12.41 22.38 -11.43
CA ARG A 200 -13.25 22.12 -10.24
C ARG A 200 -12.42 21.78 -9.02
N LEU A 201 -11.27 21.14 -9.21
CA LEU A 201 -10.29 20.84 -8.15
C LEU A 201 -9.35 22.02 -7.86
N LYS A 202 -9.54 23.19 -8.53
CA LYS A 202 -8.66 24.37 -8.45
C LYS A 202 -7.25 24.12 -8.99
N ILE A 203 -7.12 23.18 -9.92
CA ILE A 203 -5.88 22.89 -10.64
C ILE A 203 -5.95 23.66 -11.97
N SER A 204 -5.11 24.69 -12.10
CA SER A 204 -5.10 25.60 -13.24
C SER A 204 -3.75 25.71 -13.92
N LYS A 205 -2.72 25.05 -13.39
CA LYS A 205 -1.34 25.08 -13.86
C LYS A 205 -0.79 23.65 -14.01
N ALA A 206 0.36 23.53 -14.66
CA ALA A 206 1.13 22.28 -14.58
C ALA A 206 1.44 21.95 -13.11
N TYR A 207 1.47 20.69 -12.76
CA TYR A 207 1.56 20.33 -11.35
C TYR A 207 2.41 19.07 -11.08
N LEU A 208 2.99 19.06 -9.89
CA LEU A 208 3.53 17.88 -9.25
C LEU A 208 2.41 17.19 -8.45
N LEU A 209 2.38 15.87 -8.46
CA LEU A 209 1.33 15.07 -7.81
C LEU A 209 1.88 14.23 -6.68
N TYR A 210 1.16 14.18 -5.57
CA TYR A 210 1.30 13.17 -4.51
C TYR A 210 -0.04 12.51 -4.25
N VAL A 211 -0.05 11.20 -4.05
CA VAL A 211 -1.24 10.39 -3.72
C VAL A 211 -0.91 9.50 -2.53
N GLY A 212 -1.73 9.58 -1.47
CA GLY A 212 -1.54 8.76 -0.29
C GLY A 212 -2.06 9.41 1.00
N ASN A 213 -1.80 8.78 2.15
CA ASN A 213 -2.03 9.39 3.46
C ASN A 213 -0.88 10.35 3.82
N ALA A 214 -1.08 11.13 4.90
CA ALA A 214 -0.10 12.13 5.35
C ALA A 214 0.60 11.74 6.66
N TYR A 215 0.80 10.44 6.91
CA TYR A 215 1.55 9.99 8.08
C TYR A 215 3.00 10.53 8.06
N PRO A 216 3.64 10.72 9.23
CA PRO A 216 4.97 11.34 9.32
C PRO A 216 6.05 10.70 8.43
N HIS A 217 6.06 9.38 8.27
CA HIS A 217 7.01 8.68 7.40
C HIS A 217 6.83 8.99 5.90
N LYS A 218 5.69 9.57 5.50
CA LYS A 218 5.45 10.03 4.11
C LYS A 218 6.16 11.35 3.80
N ASN A 219 6.69 12.03 4.81
CA ASN A 219 7.59 13.20 4.69
C ASN A 219 7.00 14.41 3.94
N LEU A 220 5.67 14.60 4.00
CA LEU A 220 4.99 15.65 3.24
C LEU A 220 5.22 17.06 3.79
N GLU A 221 5.49 17.21 5.09
CA GLU A 221 5.86 18.52 5.65
C GLU A 221 7.13 19.06 4.97
N ARG A 222 8.14 18.20 4.79
CA ARG A 222 9.38 18.54 4.08
C ARG A 222 9.11 18.82 2.60
N LEU A 223 8.34 17.96 1.93
CA LEU A 223 7.97 18.17 0.53
C LEU A 223 7.37 19.57 0.31
N LEU A 224 6.40 19.97 1.12
CA LEU A 224 5.77 21.29 1.06
C LEU A 224 6.79 22.42 1.20
N GLN A 225 7.68 22.34 2.19
CA GLN A 225 8.69 23.37 2.45
C GLN A 225 9.68 23.49 1.29
N VAL A 226 10.20 22.35 0.81
CA VAL A 226 11.23 22.31 -0.23
C VAL A 226 10.67 22.73 -1.61
N THR A 227 9.44 22.33 -1.91
CA THR A 227 8.84 22.65 -3.22
C THR A 227 8.39 24.09 -3.36
N ARG A 228 8.14 24.83 -2.27
CA ARG A 228 7.61 26.20 -2.29
C ARG A 228 8.36 27.16 -3.23
N PRO A 229 9.70 27.30 -3.20
CA PRO A 229 10.43 28.17 -4.14
C PRO A 229 10.37 27.66 -5.58
N LEU A 230 10.37 26.34 -5.79
CA LEU A 230 10.26 25.72 -7.12
C LEU A 230 8.92 26.05 -7.77
N LEU A 231 7.82 25.85 -7.03
CA LEU A 231 6.46 26.13 -7.51
C LEU A 231 6.29 27.59 -7.96
N LYS A 232 6.88 28.53 -7.21
CA LYS A 232 6.87 29.95 -7.55
C LYS A 232 7.68 30.23 -8.81
N ARG A 233 8.91 29.71 -8.90
CA ARG A 233 9.84 29.94 -10.02
C ARG A 233 9.27 29.43 -11.35
N HIS A 234 8.68 28.24 -11.35
CA HIS A 234 8.19 27.59 -12.57
C HIS A 234 6.66 27.73 -12.78
N ASN A 235 5.99 28.55 -11.98
CA ASN A 235 4.54 28.74 -12.05
C ASN A 235 3.74 27.42 -11.98
N LEU A 236 4.12 26.53 -11.05
CA LEU A 236 3.55 25.19 -10.86
C LEU A 236 2.58 25.16 -9.69
N GLN A 237 1.85 24.04 -9.60
CA GLN A 237 1.10 23.64 -8.40
C GLN A 237 1.63 22.32 -7.85
N LEU A 238 1.45 22.09 -6.55
CA LEU A 238 1.60 20.79 -5.90
C LEU A 238 0.21 20.29 -5.52
N VAL A 239 -0.20 19.16 -6.08
CA VAL A 239 -1.50 18.54 -5.83
C VAL A 239 -1.34 17.36 -4.90
N LEU A 240 -2.02 17.39 -3.75
CA LEU A 240 -2.00 16.36 -2.74
C LEU A 240 -3.37 15.67 -2.68
N VAL A 241 -3.41 14.39 -3.04
CA VAL A 241 -4.62 13.56 -3.04
C VAL A 241 -4.58 12.61 -1.85
N GLY A 242 -5.63 12.63 -1.02
CA GLY A 242 -5.77 11.73 0.12
C GLY A 242 -6.90 12.14 1.04
N LYS A 243 -7.29 11.25 1.95
CA LYS A 243 -8.37 11.52 2.89
C LYS A 243 -8.00 12.71 3.79
N ARG A 244 -8.90 13.70 3.90
CA ARG A 244 -8.77 14.81 4.86
C ARG A 244 -8.99 14.30 6.28
N ASP A 245 -7.92 13.82 6.88
CA ASP A 245 -7.86 13.39 8.28
C ASP A 245 -7.02 14.37 9.12
N TYR A 246 -6.78 14.00 10.37
CA TYR A 246 -5.93 14.75 11.29
C TYR A 246 -4.54 15.09 10.69
N PHE A 247 -3.92 14.15 9.97
CA PHE A 247 -2.58 14.34 9.42
C PHE A 247 -2.59 15.30 8.23
N TYR A 248 -3.57 15.20 7.34
CA TYR A 248 -3.77 16.18 6.27
C TYR A 248 -4.09 17.57 6.81
N GLN A 249 -4.90 17.67 7.89
CA GLN A 249 -5.20 18.97 8.49
C GLN A 249 -3.95 19.68 9.03
N ARG A 250 -2.96 18.93 9.53
CA ARG A 250 -1.66 19.51 9.93
C ARG A 250 -0.93 20.14 8.75
N LEU A 251 -0.96 19.52 7.57
CA LEU A 251 -0.37 20.10 6.35
C LEU A 251 -1.11 21.36 5.91
N VAL A 252 -2.44 21.36 5.98
CA VAL A 252 -3.26 22.56 5.70
C VAL A 252 -2.90 23.69 6.67
N ASN A 253 -2.78 23.40 7.96
CA ASN A 253 -2.40 24.39 8.97
C ASN A 253 -0.99 24.94 8.74
N LEU A 254 -0.03 24.09 8.34
CA LEU A 254 1.31 24.50 7.97
C LEU A 254 1.28 25.50 6.81
N THR A 255 0.52 25.22 5.77
CA THR A 255 0.41 26.13 4.62
C THR A 255 -0.42 27.39 4.91
N ALA A 256 -1.28 27.39 5.95
CA ALA A 256 -2.08 28.56 6.33
C ALA A 256 -1.21 29.75 6.77
N THR A 257 0.01 29.52 7.24
CA THR A 257 0.98 30.56 7.59
C THR A 257 1.68 31.21 6.39
N TRP A 258 1.50 30.66 5.20
CA TRP A 258 2.14 31.13 3.97
C TRP A 258 1.40 32.35 3.37
N SER A 259 2.07 33.08 2.45
CA SER A 259 1.40 34.13 1.68
C SER A 259 0.21 33.57 0.89
N LYS A 260 -0.75 34.44 0.54
CA LYS A 260 -1.92 34.04 -0.28
C LYS A 260 -1.49 33.40 -1.60
N THR A 261 -0.46 33.95 -2.24
CA THR A 261 0.09 33.47 -3.51
C THR A 261 0.68 32.08 -3.38
N ASP A 262 1.50 31.83 -2.34
CA ASP A 262 2.11 30.51 -2.14
C ASP A 262 1.07 29.46 -1.79
N ARG A 263 0.04 29.81 -1.00
CA ARG A 263 -1.07 28.89 -0.68
C ARG A 263 -1.85 28.45 -1.91
N GLN A 264 -2.02 29.32 -2.90
CA GLN A 264 -2.72 28.99 -4.15
C GLN A 264 -1.94 27.99 -5.02
N GLN A 265 -0.65 27.80 -4.74
CA GLN A 265 0.16 26.81 -5.44
C GLN A 265 0.04 25.40 -4.84
N VAL A 266 -0.62 25.24 -3.69
CA VAL A 266 -0.83 23.93 -3.08
C VAL A 266 -2.32 23.59 -3.11
N VAL A 267 -2.64 22.46 -3.73
CA VAL A 267 -4.03 21.98 -3.85
C VAL A 267 -4.18 20.72 -3.00
N PHE A 268 -5.02 20.78 -1.98
CA PHE A 268 -5.46 19.63 -1.20
C PHE A 268 -6.75 19.09 -1.81
N ALA A 269 -6.64 18.16 -2.76
CA ALA A 269 -7.77 17.64 -3.52
C ALA A 269 -8.75 16.79 -2.70
N GLY A 270 -8.30 16.28 -1.55
CA GLY A 270 -9.11 15.35 -0.75
C GLY A 270 -9.15 13.94 -1.37
N PHE A 271 -10.16 13.17 -1.01
CA PHE A 271 -10.42 11.87 -1.65
C PHE A 271 -11.10 12.12 -3.00
N VAL A 272 -10.62 11.44 -4.03
CA VAL A 272 -11.14 11.52 -5.39
C VAL A 272 -11.54 10.13 -5.90
N SER A 273 -12.41 10.07 -6.90
CA SER A 273 -12.76 8.82 -7.59
C SER A 273 -11.57 8.26 -8.38
N ASP A 274 -11.61 6.97 -8.72
CA ASP A 274 -10.56 6.32 -9.51
C ASP A 274 -10.39 6.97 -10.89
N ASP A 275 -11.47 7.40 -11.55
CA ASP A 275 -11.41 8.10 -12.84
C ASP A 275 -10.68 9.45 -12.67
N THR A 276 -11.03 10.21 -11.64
CA THR A 276 -10.32 11.47 -11.31
C THR A 276 -8.85 11.21 -10.98
N LEU A 277 -8.55 10.17 -10.22
CA LEU A 277 -7.19 9.81 -9.89
C LEU A 277 -6.38 9.43 -11.13
N ASN A 278 -6.96 8.65 -12.05
CA ASN A 278 -6.36 8.32 -13.34
C ASN A 278 -6.07 9.57 -14.17
N LEU A 279 -7.01 10.52 -14.22
CA LEU A 279 -6.79 11.81 -14.88
C LEU A 279 -5.64 12.59 -14.25
N LEU A 280 -5.60 12.66 -12.91
CA LEU A 280 -4.55 13.37 -12.19
C LEU A 280 -3.15 12.77 -12.45
N TYR A 281 -3.02 11.45 -12.49
CA TYR A 281 -1.75 10.82 -12.87
C TYR A 281 -1.35 11.16 -14.31
N ARG A 282 -2.25 11.04 -15.27
CA ARG A 282 -1.95 11.28 -16.70
C ARG A 282 -1.56 12.71 -17.00
N GLN A 283 -2.10 13.69 -16.28
CA GLN A 283 -1.89 15.11 -16.52
C GLN A 283 -0.79 15.71 -15.63
N ALA A 284 -0.28 14.97 -14.66
CA ALA A 284 0.79 15.43 -13.79
C ALA A 284 2.11 15.55 -14.55
N LEU A 285 2.86 16.62 -14.27
CA LEU A 285 4.22 16.80 -14.76
C LEU A 285 5.15 15.71 -14.20
N ALA A 286 4.94 15.35 -12.94
CA ALA A 286 5.57 14.22 -12.27
C ALA A 286 4.79 13.81 -11.01
N TYR A 287 4.95 12.55 -10.66
CA TYR A 287 4.57 12.02 -9.36
C TYR A 287 5.75 12.09 -8.39
N VAL A 288 5.55 12.63 -7.18
CA VAL A 288 6.61 12.79 -6.18
C VAL A 288 6.33 11.90 -4.97
N PHE A 289 7.31 11.06 -4.62
CA PHE A 289 7.18 10.09 -3.53
C PHE A 289 8.29 10.24 -2.49
N PRO A 290 8.12 11.12 -1.48
CA PRO A 290 9.18 11.51 -0.56
C PRO A 290 9.30 10.63 0.68
N SER A 291 8.69 9.44 0.69
CA SER A 291 8.58 8.57 1.85
C SER A 291 9.93 8.16 2.42
N LEU A 292 10.05 8.18 3.75
CA LEU A 292 11.23 7.72 4.47
C LEU A 292 11.29 6.18 4.55
N TYR A 293 10.15 5.52 4.50
CA TYR A 293 10.06 4.07 4.60
C TYR A 293 8.79 3.54 3.94
N GLU A 294 8.94 2.48 3.13
CA GLU A 294 7.86 1.74 2.48
C GLU A 294 8.19 0.25 2.39
N GLY A 295 7.17 -0.59 2.43
CA GLY A 295 7.34 -2.01 2.19
C GLY A 295 7.39 -2.37 0.71
N PHE A 296 6.59 -1.71 -0.13
CA PHE A 296 6.53 -1.92 -1.58
C PHE A 296 6.47 -0.60 -2.37
N GLY A 297 5.42 0.19 -2.17
CA GLY A 297 5.25 1.45 -2.89
C GLY A 297 4.37 1.32 -4.14
N LEU A 298 3.12 0.92 -3.98
CA LEU A 298 2.16 0.84 -5.09
C LEU A 298 1.94 2.18 -5.80
N PRO A 299 1.79 3.35 -5.13
CA PRO A 299 1.46 4.60 -5.81
C PRO A 299 2.46 5.05 -6.88
N PRO A 300 3.79 4.94 -6.72
CA PRO A 300 4.73 5.19 -7.82
C PRO A 300 4.52 4.27 -9.03
N LEU A 301 4.23 2.99 -8.82
CA LEU A 301 3.93 2.06 -9.92
C LEU A 301 2.59 2.39 -10.60
N GLU A 302 1.59 2.83 -9.83
CA GLU A 302 0.33 3.34 -10.37
C GLU A 302 0.56 4.58 -11.24
N ALA A 303 1.41 5.51 -10.81
CA ALA A 303 1.82 6.66 -11.60
C ALA A 303 2.48 6.23 -12.92
N MET A 304 3.47 5.32 -12.86
CA MET A 304 4.12 4.76 -14.05
C MET A 304 3.12 4.09 -14.99
N SER A 305 2.15 3.34 -14.45
CA SER A 305 1.09 2.70 -15.24
C SER A 305 0.18 3.69 -15.96
N LYS A 306 0.23 4.97 -15.63
CA LYS A 306 -0.51 6.08 -16.27
C LYS A 306 0.41 7.03 -17.02
N LEU A 307 1.63 6.59 -17.37
CA LEU A 307 2.63 7.35 -18.11
C LEU A 307 3.09 8.63 -17.36
N CYS A 308 3.01 8.64 -16.04
CA CYS A 308 3.48 9.73 -15.20
C CYS A 308 4.94 9.46 -14.78
N PRO A 309 5.90 10.34 -15.08
CA PRO A 309 7.27 10.17 -14.62
C PRO A 309 7.36 10.31 -13.10
N VAL A 310 8.24 9.54 -12.47
CA VAL A 310 8.33 9.42 -11.01
C VAL A 310 9.63 10.00 -10.48
N VAL A 311 9.51 10.81 -9.43
CA VAL A 311 10.62 11.24 -8.55
C VAL A 311 10.39 10.61 -7.19
N SER A 312 11.32 9.79 -6.73
CA SER A 312 11.16 8.99 -5.52
C SER A 312 12.33 9.14 -4.56
N SER A 313 12.05 9.00 -3.29
CA SER A 313 13.09 8.77 -2.30
C SER A 313 13.93 7.53 -2.66
N ASN A 314 15.22 7.57 -2.31
CA ASN A 314 16.16 6.46 -2.49
C ASN A 314 16.16 5.47 -1.31
N ARG A 315 15.16 5.54 -0.42
CA ARG A 315 15.08 4.73 0.80
C ARG A 315 14.20 3.50 0.64
N SER A 316 14.41 2.56 1.53
CA SER A 316 13.61 1.34 1.71
C SER A 316 13.48 0.49 0.43
N SER A 317 12.28 0.04 0.09
CA SER A 317 12.03 -0.78 -1.11
C SER A 317 12.06 0.02 -2.42
N MET A 318 12.12 1.36 -2.39
CA MET A 318 11.96 2.16 -3.61
C MET A 318 12.98 1.85 -4.70
N PRO A 319 14.30 1.77 -4.42
CA PRO A 319 15.28 1.40 -5.46
C PRO A 319 15.07 -0.01 -6.03
N GLU A 320 14.65 -0.96 -5.18
CA GLU A 320 14.30 -2.33 -5.61
C GLU A 320 13.10 -2.35 -6.55
N ILE A 321 12.02 -1.63 -6.16
CA ILE A 321 10.74 -1.68 -6.85
C ILE A 321 10.74 -0.84 -8.11
N LEU A 322 11.34 0.35 -8.10
CA LEU A 322 11.27 1.27 -9.23
C LEU A 322 12.47 1.15 -10.19
N GLY A 323 13.60 0.60 -9.73
CA GLY A 323 14.81 0.41 -10.54
C GLY A 323 15.27 1.72 -11.19
N SER A 324 15.61 1.68 -12.48
CA SER A 324 16.01 2.85 -13.26
C SER A 324 14.84 3.71 -13.78
N ALA A 325 13.59 3.35 -13.46
CA ALA A 325 12.40 4.03 -13.95
C ALA A 325 12.00 5.25 -13.12
N ALA A 326 12.74 5.58 -12.06
CA ALA A 326 12.51 6.76 -11.24
C ALA A 326 13.78 7.60 -11.11
N LEU A 327 13.59 8.91 -10.97
CA LEU A 327 14.63 9.82 -10.54
C LEU A 327 14.68 9.83 -9.02
N TYR A 328 15.86 9.60 -8.42
CA TYR A 328 15.98 9.43 -6.98
C TYR A 328 16.58 10.65 -6.28
N PHE A 329 16.17 10.84 -5.03
CA PHE A 329 16.75 11.82 -4.10
C PHE A 329 16.86 11.25 -2.69
N ASP A 330 17.75 11.81 -1.88
CA ASP A 330 17.78 11.56 -0.45
C ASP A 330 16.63 12.33 0.23
N PRO A 331 15.67 11.64 0.86
CA PRO A 331 14.50 12.30 1.47
C PRO A 331 14.84 13.12 2.73
N GLU A 332 16.08 13.05 3.21
CA GLU A 332 16.57 13.84 4.34
C GLU A 332 17.43 15.03 3.88
N ASP A 333 17.80 15.11 2.59
CA ASP A 333 18.52 16.24 1.98
C ASP A 333 17.58 17.13 1.17
N ASN A 334 17.31 18.33 1.68
CA ASN A 334 16.47 19.33 1.02
C ASN A 334 17.04 19.80 -0.32
N THR A 335 18.38 19.89 -0.41
CA THR A 335 19.07 20.37 -1.60
C THR A 335 18.99 19.35 -2.72
N ASP A 336 19.18 18.06 -2.40
CA ASP A 336 19.08 16.99 -3.37
C ASP A 336 17.63 16.86 -3.87
N LEU A 337 16.63 16.85 -2.98
CA LEU A 337 15.22 16.85 -3.38
C LEU A 337 14.90 18.00 -4.33
N LEU A 338 15.30 19.24 -3.99
CA LEU A 338 15.06 20.39 -4.84
C LEU A 338 15.76 20.26 -6.20
N LYS A 339 17.01 19.81 -6.21
CA LYS A 339 17.81 19.58 -7.43
C LYS A 339 17.15 18.57 -8.37
N GLN A 340 16.70 17.44 -7.85
CA GLN A 340 16.07 16.41 -8.67
C GLN A 340 14.70 16.87 -9.22
N LEU A 341 13.93 17.60 -8.43
CA LEU A 341 12.68 18.21 -8.89
C LEU A 341 12.92 19.28 -9.97
N GLU A 342 13.92 20.16 -9.79
CA GLU A 342 14.32 21.17 -10.79
C GLU A 342 14.73 20.51 -12.11
N LEU A 343 15.56 19.47 -12.03
CA LEU A 343 16.02 18.71 -13.20
C LEU A 343 14.84 18.10 -13.95
N LEU A 344 13.89 17.48 -13.24
CA LEU A 344 12.74 16.86 -13.89
C LEU A 344 11.77 17.89 -14.48
N VAL A 345 11.56 19.02 -13.81
CA VAL A 345 10.69 20.11 -14.29
C VAL A 345 11.23 20.72 -15.58
N THR A 346 12.55 20.93 -15.68
CA THR A 346 13.18 21.62 -16.81
C THR A 346 13.56 20.69 -17.97
N ASN A 347 13.71 19.38 -17.73
CA ASN A 347 14.23 18.45 -18.74
C ASN A 347 13.12 17.52 -19.30
N THR A 348 12.55 17.89 -20.44
CA THR A 348 11.50 17.11 -21.11
C THR A 348 12.02 15.76 -21.63
N THR A 349 13.26 15.69 -22.12
CA THR A 349 13.86 14.44 -22.60
C THR A 349 14.00 13.43 -21.48
N LEU A 350 14.43 13.88 -20.28
CA LEU A 350 14.48 13.02 -19.10
C LEU A 350 13.09 12.48 -18.73
N ARG A 351 12.06 13.34 -18.72
CA ARG A 351 10.68 12.88 -18.44
C ARG A 351 10.24 11.80 -19.41
N GLN A 352 10.47 11.98 -20.70
CA GLN A 352 10.12 10.99 -21.73
C GLN A 352 10.88 9.68 -21.56
N SER A 353 12.16 9.73 -21.18
CA SER A 353 12.94 8.53 -20.87
C SER A 353 12.37 7.79 -19.65
N LEU A 354 12.05 8.50 -18.57
CA LEU A 354 11.47 7.91 -17.38
C LEU A 354 10.08 7.29 -17.64
N ILE A 355 9.27 7.89 -18.49
CA ILE A 355 7.97 7.32 -18.91
C ILE A 355 8.20 5.96 -19.60
N LYS A 356 9.08 5.88 -20.59
CA LYS A 356 9.39 4.63 -21.29
C LYS A 356 9.91 3.54 -20.34
N LEU A 357 10.84 3.91 -19.45
CA LEU A 357 11.34 2.97 -18.44
C LEU A 357 10.24 2.54 -17.46
N GLY A 358 9.32 3.44 -17.11
CA GLY A 358 8.17 3.16 -16.26
C GLY A 358 7.22 2.15 -16.88
N GLU A 359 6.90 2.29 -18.18
CA GLU A 359 6.07 1.33 -18.93
C GLU A 359 6.65 -0.09 -18.89
N GLU A 360 7.96 -0.24 -19.07
CA GLU A 360 8.62 -1.55 -18.96
C GLU A 360 8.65 -2.07 -17.52
N ARG A 361 8.88 -1.16 -16.54
CA ARG A 361 8.97 -1.53 -15.14
C ARG A 361 7.66 -2.08 -14.59
N VAL A 362 6.53 -1.51 -14.94
CA VAL A 362 5.19 -1.93 -14.47
C VAL A 362 4.87 -3.37 -14.90
N LYS A 363 5.35 -3.82 -16.04
CA LYS A 363 5.11 -5.18 -16.57
C LYS A 363 5.64 -6.28 -15.65
N LEU A 364 6.62 -5.96 -14.80
CA LEU A 364 7.19 -6.90 -13.83
C LEU A 364 6.26 -7.17 -12.63
N TYR A 365 5.26 -6.34 -12.41
CA TYR A 365 4.40 -6.36 -11.23
C TYR A 365 2.96 -6.69 -11.58
N ASN A 366 2.59 -7.95 -11.37
CA ASN A 366 1.33 -8.53 -11.81
C ASN A 366 0.65 -9.30 -10.70
N TRP A 367 -0.61 -9.00 -10.43
CA TRP A 367 -1.40 -9.66 -9.39
C TRP A 367 -1.55 -11.16 -9.60
N THR A 368 -1.67 -11.60 -10.86
CA THR A 368 -1.72 -13.05 -11.19
C THR A 368 -0.43 -13.75 -10.74
N THR A 369 0.73 -13.14 -10.98
CA THR A 369 2.02 -13.68 -10.53
C THR A 369 2.13 -13.70 -9.01
N CYS A 370 1.70 -12.62 -8.33
CA CYS A 370 1.64 -12.52 -6.88
C CYS A 370 0.79 -13.66 -6.29
N ALA A 371 -0.41 -13.86 -6.82
CA ALA A 371 -1.33 -14.90 -6.35
C ALA A 371 -0.83 -16.32 -6.63
N LYS A 372 -0.22 -16.58 -7.80
CA LYS A 372 0.43 -17.87 -8.10
C LYS A 372 1.56 -18.16 -7.13
N SER A 373 2.41 -17.18 -6.84
CA SER A 373 3.49 -17.33 -5.87
C SER A 373 2.96 -17.58 -4.47
N THR A 374 1.86 -16.93 -4.09
CA THR A 374 1.18 -17.16 -2.82
C THR A 374 0.62 -18.60 -2.74
N LEU A 375 0.01 -19.10 -3.81
CA LEU A 375 -0.45 -20.49 -3.87
C LEU A 375 0.70 -21.50 -3.73
N ALA A 376 1.84 -21.23 -4.38
CA ALA A 376 3.03 -22.07 -4.24
C ALA A 376 3.55 -22.10 -2.80
N VAL A 377 3.44 -20.99 -2.04
CA VAL A 377 3.76 -20.98 -0.61
C VAL A 377 2.79 -21.89 0.17
N TYR A 378 1.48 -21.88 -0.13
CA TYR A 378 0.53 -22.80 0.51
C TYR A 378 0.91 -24.25 0.26
N GLN A 379 1.16 -24.62 -0.99
CA GLN A 379 1.56 -25.98 -1.39
C GLN A 379 2.85 -26.44 -0.74
N SER A 380 3.77 -25.53 -0.40
CA SER A 380 5.04 -25.85 0.25
C SER A 380 4.92 -26.23 1.73
N VAL A 381 3.75 -25.99 2.35
CA VAL A 381 3.51 -26.23 3.79
C VAL A 381 2.32 -27.16 4.07
N LEU A 382 1.55 -27.55 3.05
CA LEU A 382 0.46 -28.53 3.11
C LEU A 382 0.94 -29.95 2.77
#